data_8751375340fe7357bc728a3ffecd097d
#
_entry.id   8751375340fe7357bc728a3ffecd097d
#
_cell.length_a   1.000
_cell.length_b   1.000
_cell.length_c   1.000
_cell.angle_alpha   90.00
_cell.angle_beta   90.00
_cell.angle_gamma   90.00
#
_symmetry.space_group_name_H-M   'P 1'
#
loop_
_entity.id
_entity.type
_entity.pdbx_description
1 polymer ?
#
loop_
_entity_poly.entity_id
_entity_poly.type
_entity_poly.pdbx_seq_one_letter_code
_entity_poly.pdbx_strand_id
1 'polypeptide(L)'
;AIRNGASIVGLAKTGTGKTLAYGLPVMERIAEIGGRGIILEPPTELAIQTRNNLLPYAKSLGLKTIALVGAGNRKRQLERLKKEKPEIIIATPGRFFDFLSENRIKYQDINALVVDEADDILEFTKLDLLSSLGQNLSLTAQILLFGASESEITKDAEDLFNHTFLLIDVRPEQKSEVKHYFLQVSNEYKMQFLQRLAKLDKFKGILFFDSTESEM
;
A
#
# COMPACT_ATOMS: atom_id res chain seq x y z
N ALA A 1 -15.21 8.70 -9.92
CA ALA A 1 -15.12 7.30 -10.34
C ALA A 1 -15.23 6.38 -9.12
N ILE A 2 -14.32 6.48 -8.10
CA ILE A 2 -14.29 5.54 -6.95
C ILE A 2 -15.61 5.51 -6.19
N ARG A 3 -16.20 6.66 -5.85
CA ARG A 3 -17.52 6.73 -5.18
C ARG A 3 -18.64 6.03 -5.94
N ASN A 4 -18.53 5.96 -7.26
CA ASN A 4 -19.53 5.29 -8.12
C ASN A 4 -19.25 3.78 -8.28
N GLY A 5 -18.30 3.23 -7.55
CA GLY A 5 -17.99 1.80 -7.55
C GLY A 5 -17.09 1.33 -8.70
N ALA A 6 -16.52 2.23 -9.51
CA ALA A 6 -15.61 1.84 -10.58
C ALA A 6 -14.30 1.28 -10.02
N SER A 7 -13.81 0.18 -10.61
CA SER A 7 -12.45 -0.29 -10.38
C SER A 7 -11.47 0.57 -11.17
N ILE A 8 -10.30 0.86 -10.59
CA ILE A 8 -9.37 1.87 -11.12
C ILE A 8 -7.94 1.38 -11.05
N VAL A 9 -7.19 1.66 -12.12
CA VAL A 9 -5.73 1.77 -12.07
C VAL A 9 -5.38 3.24 -11.97
N GLY A 10 -4.80 3.64 -10.84
CA GLY A 10 -4.42 5.03 -10.54
C GLY A 10 -2.89 5.19 -10.53
N LEU A 11 -2.36 5.99 -11.46
CA LEU A 11 -0.94 6.29 -11.50
C LEU A 11 -0.70 7.72 -10.98
N ALA A 12 -0.01 7.81 -9.84
CA ALA A 12 0.25 9.08 -9.17
C ALA A 12 1.53 9.01 -8.34
N LYS A 13 2.34 10.06 -8.34
CA LYS A 13 3.57 10.13 -7.54
C LYS A 13 3.28 9.99 -6.04
N THR A 14 4.28 9.53 -5.29
CA THR A 14 4.22 9.51 -3.82
C THR A 14 4.02 10.94 -3.27
N GLY A 15 3.23 11.07 -2.20
CA GLY A 15 2.92 12.38 -1.59
C GLY A 15 1.80 13.18 -2.25
N THR A 16 1.13 12.67 -3.29
CA THR A 16 0.01 13.36 -3.98
C THR A 16 -1.34 13.21 -3.29
N GLY A 17 -1.40 12.49 -2.16
CA GLY A 17 -2.64 12.26 -1.43
C GLY A 17 -3.40 10.99 -1.84
N LYS A 18 -2.77 10.02 -2.50
CA LYS A 18 -3.37 8.72 -2.90
C LYS A 18 -4.19 8.09 -1.78
N THR A 19 -3.62 8.00 -0.57
CA THR A 19 -4.26 7.35 0.58
C THR A 19 -5.64 7.90 0.91
N LEU A 20 -5.82 9.22 0.88
CA LEU A 20 -7.15 9.81 1.09
C LEU A 20 -8.03 9.70 -0.14
N ALA A 21 -7.45 9.75 -1.33
CA ALA A 21 -8.18 9.66 -2.59
C ALA A 21 -8.89 8.30 -2.75
N TYR A 22 -8.27 7.20 -2.28
CA TYR A 22 -8.95 5.89 -2.26
C TYR A 22 -9.62 5.61 -0.92
N GLY A 23 -9.01 5.99 0.19
CA GLY A 23 -9.45 5.60 1.53
C GLY A 23 -10.82 6.17 1.89
N LEU A 24 -11.06 7.46 1.62
CA LEU A 24 -12.36 8.08 1.93
C LEU A 24 -13.51 7.45 1.17
N PRO A 25 -13.50 7.35 -0.18
CA PRO A 25 -14.61 6.77 -0.91
C PRO A 25 -14.80 5.27 -0.65
N VAL A 26 -13.72 4.52 -0.39
CA VAL A 26 -13.84 3.10 0.02
C VAL A 26 -14.55 2.99 1.37
N MET A 27 -14.19 3.80 2.35
CA MET A 27 -14.86 3.79 3.66
C MET A 27 -16.33 4.22 3.57
N GLU A 28 -16.64 5.27 2.80
CA GLU A 28 -18.03 5.69 2.54
C GLU A 28 -18.83 4.52 1.94
N ARG A 29 -18.28 3.86 0.92
CA ARG A 29 -18.92 2.71 0.29
C ARG A 29 -19.13 1.55 1.27
N ILE A 30 -18.12 1.18 2.05
CA ILE A 30 -18.25 0.08 3.04
C ILE A 30 -19.28 0.44 4.12
N ALA A 31 -19.36 1.70 4.55
CA ALA A 31 -20.39 2.16 5.48
C ALA A 31 -21.81 2.00 4.91
N GLU A 32 -21.98 2.18 3.59
CA GLU A 32 -23.25 2.09 2.90
C GLU A 32 -23.67 0.65 2.61
N ILE A 33 -22.78 -0.16 2.00
CA ILE A 33 -23.13 -1.50 1.51
C ILE A 33 -22.73 -2.64 2.44
N GLY A 34 -21.96 -2.35 3.50
CA GLY A 34 -21.39 -3.35 4.41
C GLY A 34 -20.21 -4.11 3.81
N GLY A 35 -19.85 -5.23 4.46
CA GLY A 35 -18.70 -6.04 4.08
C GLY A 35 -17.38 -5.46 4.57
N ARG A 36 -16.29 -5.72 3.84
CA ARG A 36 -14.94 -5.30 4.22
C ARG A 36 -14.22 -4.58 3.09
N GLY A 37 -13.53 -3.50 3.46
CA GLY A 37 -12.49 -2.87 2.65
C GLY A 37 -11.12 -3.36 3.07
N ILE A 38 -10.38 -3.93 2.12
CA ILE A 38 -9.01 -4.40 2.32
C ILE A 38 -8.07 -3.43 1.63
N ILE A 39 -7.03 -2.99 2.33
CA ILE A 39 -5.95 -2.16 1.78
C ILE A 39 -4.66 -2.95 1.95
N LEU A 40 -4.09 -3.43 0.84
CA LEU A 40 -2.79 -4.09 0.82
C LEU A 40 -1.70 -3.04 0.62
N GLU A 41 -0.76 -3.02 1.54
CA GLU A 41 0.33 -2.06 1.57
C GLU A 41 1.63 -2.77 1.99
N PRO A 42 2.65 -2.84 1.10
CA PRO A 42 3.78 -3.74 1.31
C PRO A 42 4.59 -3.49 2.58
N PRO A 43 5.06 -2.26 2.89
CA PRO A 43 5.83 -2.04 4.11
C PRO A 43 4.96 -1.98 5.36
N THR A 44 5.45 -2.60 6.42
CA THR A 44 4.77 -2.59 7.74
C THR A 44 4.52 -1.17 8.26
N GLU A 45 5.50 -0.29 8.11
CA GLU A 45 5.47 1.09 8.59
C GLU A 45 4.37 1.88 7.89
N LEU A 46 4.28 1.73 6.56
CA LEU A 46 3.24 2.39 5.77
C LEU A 46 1.85 1.87 6.11
N ALA A 47 1.67 0.56 6.26
CA ALA A 47 0.38 -0.02 6.65
C ALA A 47 -0.12 0.51 8.02
N ILE A 48 0.79 0.68 8.97
CA ILE A 48 0.46 1.29 10.27
C ILE A 48 0.14 2.77 10.12
N GLN A 49 0.92 3.50 9.32
CA GLN A 49 0.71 4.92 9.04
C GLN A 49 -0.63 5.16 8.34
N THR A 50 -0.92 4.41 7.31
CA THR A 50 -2.20 4.47 6.56
C THR A 50 -3.37 4.20 7.49
N ARG A 51 -3.29 3.16 8.32
CA ARG A 51 -4.32 2.88 9.32
C ARG A 51 -4.53 4.08 10.27
N ASN A 52 -3.47 4.70 10.73
CA ASN A 52 -3.57 5.83 11.64
C ASN A 52 -4.15 7.08 10.96
N ASN A 53 -3.77 7.33 9.71
CA ASN A 53 -4.29 8.43 8.90
C ASN A 53 -5.79 8.28 8.59
N LEU A 54 -6.26 7.05 8.33
CA LEU A 54 -7.65 6.76 8.03
C LEU A 54 -8.55 6.64 9.26
N LEU A 55 -7.97 6.38 10.45
CA LEU A 55 -8.72 6.14 11.68
C LEU A 55 -9.73 7.25 12.07
N PRO A 56 -9.41 8.56 11.98
CA PRO A 56 -10.37 9.62 12.32
C PRO A 56 -11.61 9.56 11.42
N TYR A 57 -11.40 9.33 10.12
CA TYR A 57 -12.48 9.27 9.14
C TYR A 57 -13.33 8.00 9.30
N ALA A 58 -12.68 6.84 9.53
CA ALA A 58 -13.40 5.60 9.82
C ALA A 58 -14.30 5.74 11.05
N LYS A 59 -13.79 6.36 12.13
CA LYS A 59 -14.58 6.62 13.33
C LYS A 59 -15.80 7.51 13.07
N SER A 60 -15.68 8.53 12.24
CA SER A 60 -16.81 9.40 11.89
C SER A 60 -17.91 8.67 11.12
N LEU A 61 -17.55 7.59 10.40
CA LEU A 61 -18.46 6.71 9.69
C LEU A 61 -18.93 5.50 10.52
N GLY A 62 -18.54 5.40 11.79
CA GLY A 62 -18.85 4.26 12.65
C GLY A 62 -18.10 2.97 12.32
N LEU A 63 -17.06 3.04 11.47
CA LEU A 63 -16.26 1.90 11.04
C LEU A 63 -15.08 1.63 11.96
N LYS A 64 -14.74 0.36 12.12
CA LYS A 64 -13.55 -0.09 12.85
C LYS A 64 -12.41 -0.40 11.89
N THR A 65 -11.19 -0.06 12.29
CA THR A 65 -9.98 -0.30 11.49
C THR A 65 -8.99 -1.16 12.24
N ILE A 66 -8.29 -2.04 11.52
CA ILE A 66 -7.18 -2.82 12.06
C ILE A 66 -6.00 -2.80 11.09
N ALA A 67 -4.77 -2.81 11.64
CA ALA A 67 -3.57 -3.12 10.87
C ALA A 67 -3.16 -4.56 11.13
N LEU A 68 -2.96 -5.34 10.06
CA LEU A 68 -2.49 -6.73 10.08
C LEU A 68 -1.12 -6.78 9.40
N VAL A 69 -0.05 -6.82 10.19
CA VAL A 69 1.33 -6.68 9.68
C VAL A 69 2.23 -7.84 10.13
N GLY A 70 3.20 -8.19 9.28
CA GLY A 70 4.11 -9.31 9.51
C GLY A 70 4.89 -9.21 10.81
N ALA A 71 5.43 -8.03 11.12
CA ALA A 71 6.19 -7.75 12.34
C ALA A 71 5.36 -7.80 13.65
N GLY A 72 4.03 -7.77 13.54
CA GLY A 72 3.14 -7.79 14.70
C GLY A 72 2.88 -9.19 15.27
N ASN A 73 2.51 -9.25 16.56
CA ASN A 73 2.13 -10.50 17.21
C ASN A 73 0.87 -11.09 16.55
N ARG A 74 1.03 -12.20 15.84
CA ARG A 74 0.00 -12.86 15.06
C ARG A 74 -1.22 -13.26 15.89
N LYS A 75 -1.00 -13.86 17.06
CA LYS A 75 -2.10 -14.32 17.96
C LYS A 75 -2.97 -13.15 18.39
N ARG A 76 -2.34 -12.04 18.81
CA ARG A 76 -3.05 -10.83 19.22
C ARG A 76 -3.83 -10.19 18.06
N GLN A 77 -3.26 -10.19 16.84
CA GLN A 77 -3.95 -9.69 15.66
C GLN A 77 -5.19 -10.55 15.35
N LEU A 78 -5.08 -11.88 15.44
CA LEU A 78 -6.18 -12.79 15.22
C LEU A 78 -7.29 -12.63 16.27
N GLU A 79 -6.93 -12.47 17.55
CA GLU A 79 -7.89 -12.21 18.62
C GLU A 79 -8.66 -10.91 18.38
N ARG A 80 -7.94 -9.85 18.00
CA ARG A 80 -8.56 -8.56 17.65
C ARG A 80 -9.46 -8.67 16.42
N LEU A 81 -9.03 -9.33 15.36
CA LEU A 81 -9.83 -9.54 14.15
C LEU A 81 -11.16 -10.22 14.47
N LYS A 82 -11.15 -11.24 15.33
CA LYS A 82 -12.35 -11.96 15.78
C LYS A 82 -13.26 -11.11 16.68
N LYS A 83 -12.67 -10.39 17.64
CA LYS A 83 -13.43 -9.65 18.65
C LYS A 83 -13.99 -8.34 18.09
N GLU A 84 -13.18 -7.59 17.37
CA GLU A 84 -13.53 -6.25 16.89
C GLU A 84 -14.36 -6.31 15.59
N LYS A 85 -14.17 -7.36 14.77
CA LYS A 85 -14.80 -7.54 13.46
C LYS A 85 -14.70 -6.29 12.60
N PRO A 86 -13.46 -5.81 12.33
CA PRO A 86 -13.25 -4.54 11.63
C PRO A 86 -13.76 -4.62 10.18
N GLU A 87 -14.34 -3.52 9.73
CA GLU A 87 -14.80 -3.33 8.36
C GLU A 87 -13.65 -2.90 7.44
N ILE A 88 -12.65 -2.17 7.97
CA ILE A 88 -11.48 -1.72 7.19
C ILE A 88 -10.22 -2.41 7.72
N ILE A 89 -9.57 -3.15 6.85
CA ILE A 89 -8.35 -3.91 7.17
C ILE A 89 -7.22 -3.38 6.30
N ILE A 90 -6.20 -2.81 6.93
CA ILE A 90 -4.95 -2.43 6.26
C ILE A 90 -3.94 -3.53 6.57
N ALA A 91 -3.31 -4.12 5.56
CA ALA A 91 -2.47 -5.28 5.79
C ALA A 91 -1.24 -5.34 4.90
N THR A 92 -0.15 -5.89 5.45
CA THR A 92 0.93 -6.36 4.57
C THR A 92 0.50 -7.63 3.84
N PRO A 93 0.91 -7.81 2.55
CA PRO A 93 0.47 -8.95 1.74
C PRO A 93 0.64 -10.29 2.43
N GLY A 94 1.83 -10.61 2.95
CA GLY A 94 2.08 -11.88 3.61
C GLY A 94 1.11 -12.16 4.76
N ARG A 95 0.86 -11.19 5.65
CA ARG A 95 -0.07 -11.37 6.78
C ARG A 95 -1.53 -11.48 6.33
N PHE A 96 -1.91 -10.76 5.28
CA PHE A 96 -3.24 -10.87 4.70
C PHE A 96 -3.49 -12.26 4.14
N PHE A 97 -2.57 -12.78 3.30
CA PHE A 97 -2.71 -14.10 2.70
C PHE A 97 -2.65 -15.23 3.72
N ASP A 98 -1.86 -15.11 4.81
CA ASP A 98 -1.91 -16.05 5.95
C ASP A 98 -3.32 -16.17 6.51
N PHE A 99 -3.99 -15.03 6.79
CA PHE A 99 -5.33 -15.06 7.39
C PHE A 99 -6.43 -15.41 6.38
N LEU A 100 -6.23 -15.12 5.10
CA LEU A 100 -7.14 -15.52 4.04
C LEU A 100 -7.11 -17.04 3.83
N SER A 101 -5.91 -17.65 3.75
CA SER A 101 -5.73 -19.11 3.58
C SER A 101 -6.29 -19.91 4.76
N GLU A 102 -6.29 -19.34 5.96
CA GLU A 102 -6.88 -19.95 7.16
C GLU A 102 -8.38 -19.64 7.33
N ASN A 103 -9.05 -19.08 6.34
CA ASN A 103 -10.47 -18.68 6.42
C ASN A 103 -10.77 -17.71 7.60
N ARG A 104 -9.78 -16.91 8.04
CA ARG A 104 -9.99 -15.85 9.04
C ARG A 104 -10.53 -14.57 8.41
N ILE A 105 -10.20 -14.36 7.15
CA ILE A 105 -10.81 -13.39 6.23
C ILE A 105 -11.41 -14.22 5.10
N LYS A 106 -12.62 -13.91 4.67
CA LYS A 106 -13.31 -14.66 3.62
C LYS A 106 -13.43 -13.78 2.38
N TYR A 107 -13.28 -14.37 1.20
CA TYR A 107 -13.45 -13.67 -0.08
C TYR A 107 -14.82 -12.99 -0.18
N GLN A 108 -15.88 -13.67 0.27
CA GLN A 108 -17.26 -13.18 0.19
C GLN A 108 -17.53 -11.94 1.04
N ASP A 109 -16.69 -11.69 2.05
CA ASP A 109 -16.82 -10.51 2.90
C ASP A 109 -16.14 -9.28 2.28
N ILE A 110 -15.33 -9.45 1.22
CA ILE A 110 -14.49 -8.38 0.63
C ILE A 110 -15.30 -7.67 -0.46
N ASN A 111 -15.72 -6.44 -0.18
CA ASN A 111 -16.47 -5.59 -1.12
C ASN A 111 -15.61 -4.50 -1.75
N ALA A 112 -14.43 -4.25 -1.20
CA ALA A 112 -13.41 -3.38 -1.81
C ALA A 112 -12.01 -3.89 -1.51
N LEU A 113 -11.15 -3.89 -2.52
CA LEU A 113 -9.73 -4.21 -2.45
C LEU A 113 -8.93 -3.01 -2.99
N VAL A 114 -8.01 -2.51 -2.20
CA VAL A 114 -6.99 -1.54 -2.63
C VAL A 114 -5.64 -2.22 -2.59
N VAL A 115 -4.87 -2.09 -3.65
CA VAL A 115 -3.44 -2.43 -3.69
C VAL A 115 -2.68 -1.13 -3.86
N ASP A 116 -2.08 -0.65 -2.78
CA ASP A 116 -1.21 0.54 -2.82
C ASP A 116 0.24 0.10 -3.11
N GLU A 117 1.01 0.96 -3.74
CA GLU A 117 2.35 0.66 -4.27
C GLU A 117 2.32 -0.62 -5.14
N ALA A 118 1.35 -0.67 -6.09
CA ALA A 118 1.11 -1.83 -6.95
C ALA A 118 2.30 -2.13 -7.88
N ASP A 119 3.15 -1.15 -8.16
CA ASP A 119 4.40 -1.30 -8.89
C ASP A 119 5.44 -2.13 -8.10
N ASP A 120 5.43 -2.05 -6.76
CA ASP A 120 6.39 -2.75 -5.90
C ASP A 120 5.80 -3.98 -5.20
N ILE A 121 4.50 -4.22 -5.33
CA ILE A 121 3.80 -5.26 -4.54
C ILE A 121 4.37 -6.67 -4.77
N LEU A 122 4.92 -6.96 -5.97
CA LEU A 122 5.49 -8.27 -6.31
C LEU A 122 6.80 -8.58 -5.56
N GLU A 123 7.45 -7.59 -4.98
CA GLU A 123 8.58 -7.83 -4.07
C GLU A 123 8.14 -8.48 -2.75
N PHE A 124 6.86 -8.34 -2.40
CA PHE A 124 6.29 -8.75 -1.12
C PHE A 124 5.26 -9.89 -1.23
N THR A 125 4.84 -10.25 -2.45
CA THR A 125 3.91 -11.35 -2.69
C THR A 125 4.09 -11.93 -4.09
N LYS A 126 3.47 -13.08 -4.33
CA LYS A 126 3.51 -13.76 -5.63
C LYS A 126 2.33 -13.33 -6.48
N LEU A 127 2.56 -13.22 -7.79
CA LEU A 127 1.53 -12.89 -8.77
C LEU A 127 0.33 -13.86 -8.71
N ASP A 128 0.61 -15.17 -8.56
CA ASP A 128 -0.44 -16.19 -8.45
C ASP A 128 -1.39 -15.96 -7.28
N LEU A 129 -0.89 -15.44 -6.15
CA LEU A 129 -1.72 -15.13 -4.98
C LEU A 129 -2.64 -13.93 -5.25
N LEU A 130 -2.13 -12.91 -5.93
CA LEU A 130 -2.93 -11.74 -6.32
C LEU A 130 -3.97 -12.11 -7.37
N SER A 131 -3.60 -12.90 -8.37
CA SER A 131 -4.52 -13.40 -9.38
C SER A 131 -5.60 -14.27 -8.76
N SER A 132 -5.22 -15.23 -7.88
CA SER A 132 -6.19 -16.04 -7.14
C SER A 132 -7.12 -15.18 -6.28
N LEU A 133 -6.61 -14.14 -5.63
CA LEU A 133 -7.44 -13.19 -4.88
C LEU A 133 -8.48 -12.55 -5.81
N GLY A 134 -8.05 -11.96 -6.91
CA GLY A 134 -8.92 -11.28 -7.86
C GLY A 134 -10.01 -12.19 -8.42
N GLN A 135 -9.65 -13.38 -8.87
CA GLN A 135 -10.58 -14.36 -9.44
C GLN A 135 -11.62 -14.89 -8.45
N ASN A 136 -11.34 -14.87 -7.15
CA ASN A 136 -12.26 -15.33 -6.11
C ASN A 136 -13.09 -14.20 -5.48
N LEU A 137 -12.82 -12.93 -5.82
CA LEU A 137 -13.67 -11.83 -5.40
C LEU A 137 -14.99 -11.81 -6.18
N SER A 138 -16.02 -11.22 -5.56
CA SER A 138 -17.27 -10.95 -6.28
C SER A 138 -17.03 -9.99 -7.45
N LEU A 139 -17.70 -10.19 -8.57
CA LEU A 139 -17.67 -9.24 -9.71
C LEU A 139 -18.19 -7.84 -9.32
N THR A 140 -18.92 -7.72 -8.21
CA THR A 140 -19.36 -6.44 -7.66
C THR A 140 -18.37 -5.81 -6.68
N ALA A 141 -17.31 -6.53 -6.32
CA ALA A 141 -16.24 -5.98 -5.50
C ALA A 141 -15.48 -4.91 -6.28
N GLN A 142 -15.18 -3.81 -5.63
CA GLN A 142 -14.39 -2.74 -6.22
C GLN A 142 -12.90 -3.01 -6.03
N ILE A 143 -12.11 -2.91 -7.10
CA ILE A 143 -10.66 -3.12 -7.05
C ILE A 143 -9.94 -1.85 -7.47
N LEU A 144 -9.03 -1.38 -6.64
CA LEU A 144 -8.28 -0.15 -6.83
C LEU A 144 -6.78 -0.46 -6.77
N LEU A 145 -6.07 -0.24 -7.86
CA LEU A 145 -4.63 -0.44 -7.96
C LEU A 145 -3.96 0.93 -8.04
N PHE A 146 -3.08 1.26 -7.10
CA PHE A 146 -2.36 2.52 -7.10
C PHE A 146 -0.85 2.28 -7.14
N GLY A 147 -0.15 3.01 -8.00
CA GLY A 147 1.30 2.98 -8.12
C GLY A 147 1.88 4.32 -8.57
N ALA A 148 3.19 4.48 -8.45
CA ALA A 148 3.91 5.64 -8.98
C ALA A 148 4.29 5.44 -10.45
N SER A 149 4.41 4.19 -10.89
CA SER A 149 4.77 3.79 -12.24
C SER A 149 3.89 2.67 -12.77
N GLU A 150 3.96 2.43 -14.06
CA GLU A 150 3.35 1.26 -14.67
C GLU A 150 4.14 0.01 -14.27
N SER A 151 3.43 -1.05 -13.95
CA SER A 151 3.98 -2.35 -13.60
C SER A 151 3.23 -3.47 -14.33
N GLU A 152 3.71 -4.69 -14.22
CA GLU A 152 3.02 -5.88 -14.72
C GLU A 152 1.58 -5.94 -14.19
N ILE A 153 1.37 -5.71 -12.88
CA ILE A 153 0.05 -5.73 -12.27
C ILE A 153 -0.88 -4.66 -12.83
N THR A 154 -0.37 -3.44 -13.07
CA THR A 154 -1.21 -2.35 -13.58
C THR A 154 -1.52 -2.50 -15.07
N LYS A 155 -0.63 -3.14 -15.85
CA LYS A 155 -0.85 -3.41 -17.28
C LYS A 155 -1.82 -4.56 -17.52
N ASP A 156 -1.68 -5.62 -16.73
CA ASP A 156 -2.46 -6.86 -16.90
C ASP A 156 -3.60 -6.95 -15.86
N ALA A 157 -4.01 -5.81 -15.29
CA ALA A 157 -4.99 -5.74 -14.21
C ALA A 157 -6.32 -6.43 -14.53
N GLU A 158 -6.83 -6.28 -15.76
CA GLU A 158 -8.10 -6.87 -16.17
C GLU A 158 -8.04 -8.39 -16.20
N ASP A 159 -6.95 -8.96 -16.70
CA ASP A 159 -6.74 -10.41 -16.76
C ASP A 159 -6.46 -10.99 -15.36
N LEU A 160 -5.66 -10.29 -14.55
CA LEU A 160 -5.29 -10.74 -13.21
C LEU A 160 -6.47 -10.77 -12.24
N PHE A 161 -7.32 -9.76 -12.31
CA PHE A 161 -8.41 -9.58 -11.35
C PHE A 161 -9.79 -9.90 -11.92
N ASN A 162 -9.91 -10.25 -13.21
CA ASN A 162 -11.18 -10.51 -13.90
C ASN A 162 -12.19 -9.36 -13.71
N HIS A 163 -11.71 -8.12 -13.80
CA HIS A 163 -12.49 -6.89 -13.65
C HIS A 163 -12.11 -5.88 -14.72
N THR A 164 -13.04 -5.02 -15.10
CA THR A 164 -12.74 -3.88 -15.98
C THR A 164 -12.23 -2.70 -15.16
N PHE A 165 -11.16 -2.06 -15.64
CA PHE A 165 -10.51 -0.96 -14.95
C PHE A 165 -10.57 0.35 -15.74
N LEU A 166 -10.77 1.45 -15.03
CA LEU A 166 -10.57 2.79 -15.54
C LEU A 166 -9.14 3.24 -15.21
N LEU A 167 -8.35 3.55 -16.23
CA LEU A 167 -7.01 4.13 -16.02
C LEU A 167 -7.12 5.62 -15.72
N ILE A 168 -6.54 6.04 -14.61
CA ILE A 168 -6.41 7.45 -14.20
C ILE A 168 -4.93 7.73 -13.98
N ASP A 169 -4.31 8.46 -14.89
CA ASP A 169 -2.91 8.88 -14.78
C ASP A 169 -2.86 10.39 -14.48
N VAL A 170 -2.39 10.72 -13.28
CA VAL A 170 -2.20 12.11 -12.83
C VAL A 170 -0.72 12.44 -12.59
N ARG A 171 0.18 11.63 -13.16
CA ARG A 171 1.61 11.91 -13.09
C ARG A 171 1.92 13.19 -13.88
N PRO A 172 2.71 14.12 -13.34
CA PRO A 172 3.10 15.29 -14.10
C PRO A 172 3.98 14.90 -15.29
N GLU A 173 3.73 15.51 -16.43
CA GLU A 173 4.54 15.32 -17.65
C GLU A 173 5.99 15.79 -17.49
N GLN A 174 6.25 16.66 -16.53
CA GLN A 174 7.58 17.19 -16.29
C GLN A 174 8.49 16.20 -15.56
N LYS A 175 9.67 15.98 -16.12
CA LYS A 175 10.77 15.29 -15.45
C LYS A 175 11.13 16.06 -14.16
N SER A 176 11.38 15.33 -13.08
CA SER A 176 11.91 15.88 -11.82
C SER A 176 13.16 16.74 -12.11
N GLU A 177 13.22 17.94 -11.55
CA GLU A 177 14.44 18.79 -11.59
C GLU A 177 15.55 18.27 -10.66
N VAL A 178 15.45 17.04 -10.18
CA VAL A 178 16.49 16.44 -9.33
C VAL A 178 17.77 16.29 -10.13
N LYS A 179 18.81 16.99 -9.70
CA LYS A 179 20.16 16.87 -10.27
C LYS A 179 20.87 15.70 -9.61
N HIS A 180 21.34 14.77 -10.42
CA HIS A 180 22.11 13.63 -9.97
C HIS A 180 23.60 13.93 -10.11
N TYR A 181 24.34 13.69 -9.02
CA TYR A 181 25.80 13.84 -9.01
C TYR A 181 26.43 12.52 -8.59
N PHE A 182 27.42 12.07 -9.35
CA PHE A 182 28.23 10.92 -9.02
C PHE A 182 29.55 11.37 -8.45
N LEU A 183 29.91 10.84 -7.31
CA LEU A 183 31.19 11.10 -6.69
C LEU A 183 31.94 9.80 -6.47
N GLN A 184 33.11 9.68 -7.08
CA GLN A 184 33.94 8.50 -6.86
C GLN A 184 34.82 8.74 -5.65
N VAL A 185 34.59 8.00 -4.58
CA VAL A 185 35.36 8.09 -3.32
C VAL A 185 35.76 6.66 -2.91
N SER A 186 37.04 6.47 -2.55
CA SER A 186 37.48 5.17 -2.02
C SER A 186 36.83 4.90 -0.66
N ASN A 187 36.62 3.63 -0.33
CA ASN A 187 35.92 3.23 0.90
C ASN A 187 36.50 3.84 2.17
N GLU A 188 37.82 3.98 2.22
CA GLU A 188 38.56 4.58 3.36
C GLU A 188 38.16 6.04 3.64
N TYR A 189 37.75 6.79 2.62
CA TYR A 189 37.42 8.22 2.75
C TYR A 189 35.93 8.53 2.74
N LYS A 190 35.06 7.50 2.53
CA LYS A 190 33.60 7.72 2.48
C LYS A 190 33.06 8.44 3.72
N MET A 191 33.40 7.94 4.91
CA MET A 191 32.93 8.55 6.17
C MET A 191 33.47 9.95 6.39
N GLN A 192 34.73 10.20 6.09
CA GLN A 192 35.31 11.56 6.20
C GLN A 192 34.62 12.53 5.24
N PHE A 193 34.31 12.08 4.02
CA PHE A 193 33.59 12.88 3.05
C PHE A 193 32.17 13.22 3.54
N LEU A 194 31.42 12.23 4.04
CA LEU A 194 30.09 12.44 4.60
C LEU A 194 30.10 13.40 5.79
N GLN A 195 31.09 13.26 6.69
CA GLN A 195 31.26 14.19 7.81
C GLN A 195 31.55 15.64 7.35
N ARG A 196 32.29 15.81 6.26
CA ARG A 196 32.52 17.13 5.67
C ARG A 196 31.26 17.69 5.03
N LEU A 197 30.48 16.89 4.31
CA LEU A 197 29.19 17.30 3.76
C LEU A 197 28.21 17.75 4.86
N ALA A 198 28.13 16.98 5.95
CA ALA A 198 27.25 17.29 7.08
C ALA A 198 27.62 18.61 7.80
N LYS A 199 28.86 19.10 7.63
CA LYS A 199 29.33 20.37 8.21
C LYS A 199 29.06 21.59 7.31
N LEU A 200 28.57 21.38 6.08
CA LEU A 200 28.22 22.50 5.20
C LEU A 200 27.01 23.24 5.75
N ASP A 201 27.08 24.56 5.73
CA ASP A 201 25.97 25.39 6.19
C ASP A 201 24.69 25.10 5.38
N LYS A 202 23.58 24.90 6.07
CA LYS A 202 22.24 24.58 5.51
C LYS A 202 22.15 23.24 4.74
N PHE A 203 23.17 22.35 4.84
CA PHE A 203 23.07 21.03 4.24
C PHE A 203 22.03 20.18 4.98
N LYS A 204 21.09 19.60 4.22
CA LYS A 204 20.14 18.61 4.70
C LYS A 204 20.19 17.42 3.76
N GLY A 205 20.37 16.23 4.29
CA GLY A 205 20.48 15.02 3.48
C GLY A 205 19.97 13.80 4.22
N ILE A 206 19.60 12.78 3.44
CA ILE A 206 19.32 11.42 3.91
C ILE A 206 20.40 10.53 3.32
N LEU A 207 21.01 9.70 4.16
CA LEU A 207 22.00 8.72 3.75
C LEU A 207 21.34 7.35 3.67
N PHE A 208 21.53 6.68 2.54
CA PHE A 208 21.11 5.29 2.34
C PHE A 208 22.35 4.40 2.36
N PHE A 209 22.30 3.30 3.09
CA PHE A 209 23.36 2.30 3.19
C PHE A 209 22.84 0.95 2.68
N ASP A 210 23.70 0.19 2.04
CA ASP A 210 23.37 -1.13 1.49
C ASP A 210 23.23 -2.20 2.59
N SER A 211 23.80 -1.96 3.78
CA SER A 211 23.73 -2.87 4.92
C SER A 211 23.92 -2.16 6.25
N THR A 212 23.41 -2.73 7.33
CA THR A 212 23.60 -2.24 8.71
C THR A 212 25.06 -2.28 9.19
N GLU A 213 25.92 -3.08 8.57
CA GLU A 213 27.37 -3.10 8.86
C GLU A 213 28.08 -1.82 8.42
N SER A 214 27.46 -1.00 7.58
CA SER A 214 28.02 0.27 7.12
C SER A 214 27.76 1.43 8.08
N GLU A 215 27.03 1.21 9.17
CA GLU A 215 26.64 2.23 10.15
C GLU A 215 27.67 2.40 11.31
N MET A 216 28.71 1.54 11.41
CA MET A 216 29.72 1.58 12.47
C MET A 216 31.00 2.31 12.06
#